data_70dab58ec5c1d72e8899fa246aa4c0ec
#
_entry.id   70dab58ec5c1d72e8899fa246aa4c0ec
#
_cell.length_a   1.000
_cell.length_b   1.000
_cell.length_c   1.000
_cell.angle_alpha   90.00
_cell.angle_beta   90.00
_cell.angle_gamma   90.00
#
_symmetry.space_group_name_H-M   'P 1'
#
loop_
_entity.id
_entity.type
_entity.pdbx_description
1 polymer ?
#
loop_
_entity_poly.entity_id
_entity_poly.type
_entity_poly.pdbx_seq_one_letter_code
_entity_poly.pdbx_strand_id
1 'polypeptide(L)'
;LALDLGGTNFRILLIKLDGRHYEMQSKIYAVPPAIMTGPGVELFDHIANCLDNFTKEHKVANEKLPLGFTFSFPVKQEGLRRGILISWTKGFNCEGVVGEDVVEFLRRSCDKLMANRINIVALLNDTTGTLMSCAWKNHNCKIGLILGTGTNACYVEKVENIEDFDGDYSKPHVLINTEWGAFGDHGELDFITTPFDREIDQKSVNPGKQRHEKMISGMYLGELVRLLLIKFTEDKTLFGGSTSDLLKTKDSFHTEYVSNIENDKR
;
A
#
# COMPACT_ATOMS: atom_id res chain seq x y z
N LEU A 1 -15.60 -11.91 -2.00
CA LEU A 1 -15.13 -10.54 -2.17
C LEU A 1 -13.66 -10.41 -1.80
N ALA A 2 -12.99 -9.44 -2.40
CA ALA A 2 -11.70 -8.96 -1.93
C ALA A 2 -11.74 -7.42 -1.84
N LEU A 3 -11.09 -6.89 -0.82
CA LEU A 3 -10.88 -5.47 -0.61
C LEU A 3 -9.37 -5.23 -0.53
N ASP A 4 -8.86 -4.29 -1.30
CA ASP A 4 -7.45 -3.92 -1.31
C ASP A 4 -7.31 -2.44 -1.00
N LEU A 5 -6.79 -2.11 0.17
CA LEU A 5 -6.51 -0.76 0.64
C LEU A 5 -4.99 -0.55 0.73
N GLY A 6 -4.42 0.09 -0.30
CA GLY A 6 -2.96 0.20 -0.43
C GLY A 6 -2.41 1.62 -0.58
N GLY A 7 -3.24 2.62 -0.73
CA GLY A 7 -2.84 3.99 -0.96
C GLY A 7 -4.03 4.94 -1.06
N THR A 8 -3.91 6.03 -1.82
CA THR A 8 -4.96 7.03 -2.02
C THR A 8 -6.25 6.49 -2.66
N ASN A 9 -6.18 5.27 -3.16
CA ASN A 9 -7.31 4.53 -3.70
C ASN A 9 -7.39 3.15 -3.05
N PHE A 10 -8.60 2.61 -3.02
CA PHE A 10 -8.82 1.20 -2.69
C PHE A 10 -9.64 0.52 -3.79
N ARG A 11 -9.52 -0.78 -3.86
CA ARG A 11 -10.19 -1.60 -4.86
C ARG A 11 -11.10 -2.62 -4.21
N ILE A 12 -12.30 -2.78 -4.73
CA ILE A 12 -13.21 -3.86 -4.37
C ILE A 12 -13.30 -4.81 -5.56
N LEU A 13 -13.22 -6.12 -5.29
CA LEU A 13 -13.31 -7.17 -6.30
C LEU A 13 -14.36 -8.19 -5.90
N LEU A 14 -15.19 -8.58 -6.87
CA LEU A 14 -16.05 -9.75 -6.81
C LEU A 14 -15.39 -10.84 -7.66
N ILE A 15 -15.01 -11.95 -7.01
CA ILE A 15 -14.33 -13.06 -7.66
C ILE A 15 -15.22 -14.29 -7.54
N LYS A 16 -15.54 -14.89 -8.67
CA LYS A 16 -16.25 -16.16 -8.75
C LYS A 16 -15.25 -17.22 -9.19
N LEU A 17 -15.06 -18.24 -8.35
CA LEU A 17 -14.13 -19.33 -8.60
C LEU A 17 -14.87 -20.53 -9.14
N ASP A 18 -14.37 -21.11 -10.23
CA ASP A 18 -14.84 -22.36 -10.82
C ASP A 18 -13.64 -23.27 -11.15
N GLY A 19 -13.26 -24.10 -10.21
CA GLY A 19 -12.06 -24.92 -10.32
C GLY A 19 -10.78 -24.08 -10.52
N ARG A 20 -10.18 -24.18 -11.73
CA ARG A 20 -8.99 -23.41 -12.11
C ARG A 20 -9.32 -22.10 -12.83
N HIS A 21 -10.58 -21.85 -13.16
CA HIS A 21 -11.03 -20.64 -13.80
C HIS A 21 -11.58 -19.68 -12.76
N TYR A 22 -11.49 -18.41 -13.04
CA TYR A 22 -12.15 -17.38 -12.24
C TYR A 22 -12.69 -16.27 -13.13
N GLU A 23 -13.82 -15.74 -12.73
CA GLU A 23 -14.38 -14.48 -13.25
C GLU A 23 -14.14 -13.40 -12.20
N MET A 24 -13.77 -12.21 -12.64
CA MET A 24 -13.47 -11.09 -11.74
C MET A 24 -14.11 -9.82 -12.25
N GLN A 25 -14.81 -9.14 -11.38
CA GLN A 25 -15.29 -7.78 -11.56
C GLN A 25 -14.65 -6.90 -10.49
N SER A 26 -14.22 -5.71 -10.86
CA SER A 26 -13.53 -4.83 -9.92
C SER A 26 -13.91 -3.38 -10.13
N LYS A 27 -13.84 -2.61 -9.03
CA LYS A 27 -14.06 -1.16 -9.05
C LYS A 27 -13.07 -0.48 -8.10
N ILE A 28 -12.51 0.63 -8.57
CA ILE A 28 -11.57 1.45 -7.80
C ILE A 28 -12.35 2.63 -7.23
N TYR A 29 -12.08 2.93 -5.97
CA TYR A 29 -12.66 4.05 -5.24
C TYR A 29 -11.54 4.93 -4.68
N ALA A 30 -11.67 6.23 -4.79
CA ALA A 30 -10.76 7.17 -4.15
C ALA A 30 -11.06 7.30 -2.65
N VAL A 31 -10.02 7.49 -1.86
CA VAL A 31 -10.16 7.92 -0.47
C VAL A 31 -9.99 9.45 -0.46
N PRO A 32 -11.02 10.22 -0.10
CA PRO A 32 -10.91 11.67 0.02
C PRO A 32 -9.82 12.08 1.02
N PRO A 33 -9.00 13.12 0.73
CA PRO A 33 -7.93 13.56 1.64
C PRO A 33 -8.40 13.84 3.07
N ALA A 34 -9.60 14.39 3.24
CA ALA A 34 -10.17 14.64 4.57
C ALA A 34 -10.41 13.33 5.36
N ILE A 35 -10.74 12.23 4.69
CA ILE A 35 -10.92 10.91 5.31
C ILE A 35 -9.57 10.27 5.63
N MET A 36 -8.53 10.51 4.82
CA MET A 36 -7.19 9.97 5.08
C MET A 36 -6.56 10.51 6.37
N THR A 37 -6.98 11.68 6.84
CA THR A 37 -6.43 12.35 8.02
C THR A 37 -7.47 12.66 9.11
N GLY A 38 -8.69 12.21 8.91
CA GLY A 38 -9.80 12.37 9.85
C GLY A 38 -9.92 11.21 10.86
N PRO A 39 -11.06 11.10 11.56
CA PRO A 39 -11.34 9.99 12.46
C PRO A 39 -11.31 8.64 11.73
N GLY A 40 -10.66 7.64 12.33
CA GLY A 40 -10.53 6.31 11.71
C GLY A 40 -11.87 5.63 11.42
N VAL A 41 -12.88 5.86 12.23
CA VAL A 41 -14.24 5.34 11.99
C VAL A 41 -14.78 5.82 10.63
N GLU A 42 -14.51 7.07 10.24
CA GLU A 42 -14.99 7.62 8.95
C GLU A 42 -14.34 6.91 7.76
N LEU A 43 -13.07 6.51 7.87
CA LEU A 43 -12.39 5.71 6.83
C LEU A 43 -13.10 4.37 6.63
N PHE A 44 -13.34 3.64 7.70
CA PHE A 44 -13.96 2.31 7.59
C PHE A 44 -15.45 2.40 7.23
N ASP A 45 -16.17 3.43 7.68
CA ASP A 45 -17.56 3.70 7.26
C ASP A 45 -17.61 4.07 5.77
N HIS A 46 -16.65 4.85 5.24
CA HIS A 46 -16.53 5.13 3.80
C HIS A 46 -16.30 3.84 3.00
N ILE A 47 -15.39 2.99 3.43
CA ILE A 47 -15.13 1.70 2.79
C ILE A 47 -16.37 0.81 2.80
N ALA A 48 -17.07 0.71 3.94
CA ALA A 48 -18.27 -0.09 4.08
C ALA A 48 -19.41 0.42 3.16
N ASN A 49 -19.58 1.74 3.03
CA ASN A 49 -20.53 2.33 2.09
C ASN A 49 -20.21 1.97 0.63
N CYS A 50 -18.93 2.04 0.24
CA CYS A 50 -18.51 1.65 -1.09
C CYS A 50 -18.73 0.14 -1.34
N LEU A 51 -18.50 -0.71 -0.33
CA LEU A 51 -18.74 -2.15 -0.37
C LEU A 51 -20.22 -2.47 -0.54
N ASP A 52 -21.10 -1.82 0.21
CA ASP A 52 -22.56 -1.97 0.10
C ASP A 52 -23.06 -1.57 -1.29
N ASN A 53 -22.61 -0.42 -1.81
CA ASN A 53 -22.94 0.05 -3.16
C ASN A 53 -22.44 -0.94 -4.23
N PHE A 54 -21.21 -1.44 -4.09
CA PHE A 54 -20.64 -2.42 -5.01
C PHE A 54 -21.43 -3.73 -5.02
N THR A 55 -21.82 -4.26 -3.87
CA THR A 55 -22.62 -5.51 -3.79
C THR A 55 -24.01 -5.35 -4.39
N LYS A 56 -24.65 -4.16 -4.24
CA LYS A 56 -25.92 -3.82 -4.89
C LYS A 56 -25.79 -3.75 -6.41
N GLU A 57 -24.74 -3.06 -6.91
CA GLU A 57 -24.46 -2.92 -8.34
C GLU A 57 -24.28 -4.30 -9.01
N HIS A 58 -23.60 -5.21 -8.32
CA HIS A 58 -23.36 -6.57 -8.83
C HIS A 58 -24.44 -7.60 -8.45
N LYS A 59 -25.55 -7.16 -7.85
CA LYS A 59 -26.73 -7.99 -7.51
C LYS A 59 -26.43 -9.14 -6.52
N VAL A 60 -25.42 -8.98 -5.67
CA VAL A 60 -25.03 -9.94 -4.61
C VAL A 60 -25.29 -9.40 -3.20
N ALA A 61 -26.01 -8.29 -3.09
CA ALA A 61 -26.25 -7.62 -1.80
C ALA A 61 -27.03 -8.46 -0.78
N ASN A 62 -27.74 -9.51 -1.20
CA ASN A 62 -28.49 -10.40 -0.31
C ASN A 62 -27.73 -11.66 0.07
N GLU A 63 -26.52 -11.87 -0.44
CA GLU A 63 -25.71 -13.04 -0.18
C GLU A 63 -24.81 -12.82 1.06
N LYS A 64 -24.50 -13.95 1.74
CA LYS A 64 -23.41 -13.96 2.74
C LYS A 64 -22.10 -14.18 2.02
N LEU A 65 -21.25 -13.16 2.00
CA LEU A 65 -20.03 -13.18 1.22
C LEU A 65 -18.78 -13.18 2.12
N PRO A 66 -17.84 -14.12 1.88
CA PRO A 66 -16.51 -14.02 2.47
C PRO A 66 -15.77 -12.82 1.87
N LEU A 67 -15.02 -12.11 2.70
CA LEU A 67 -14.18 -10.98 2.32
C LEU A 67 -12.73 -11.24 2.73
N GLY A 68 -11.81 -11.26 1.76
CA GLY A 68 -10.38 -11.09 1.98
C GLY A 68 -10.04 -9.61 2.03
N PHE A 69 -9.34 -9.19 3.07
CA PHE A 69 -8.94 -7.81 3.26
C PHE A 69 -7.43 -7.67 3.09
N THR A 70 -7.00 -7.07 1.98
CA THR A 70 -5.61 -6.66 1.77
C THR A 70 -5.42 -5.27 2.33
N PHE A 71 -4.52 -5.14 3.29
CA PHE A 71 -4.26 -3.91 4.01
C PHE A 71 -2.76 -3.62 3.99
N SER A 72 -2.37 -2.63 3.21
CA SER A 72 -0.98 -2.37 2.84
C SER A 72 -0.32 -1.31 3.73
N PHE A 73 -0.49 -1.47 5.04
CA PHE A 73 0.17 -0.66 6.08
C PHE A 73 0.84 -1.59 7.09
N PRO A 74 1.82 -1.11 7.86
CA PRO A 74 2.46 -1.89 8.91
C PRO A 74 1.47 -2.34 9.98
N VAL A 75 1.28 -3.65 10.12
CA VAL A 75 0.42 -4.27 11.14
C VAL A 75 1.16 -5.37 11.88
N LYS A 76 0.91 -5.50 13.18
CA LYS A 76 1.23 -6.70 13.93
C LYS A 76 0.12 -7.72 13.66
N GLN A 77 0.43 -8.73 12.86
CA GLN A 77 -0.50 -9.80 12.53
C GLN A 77 -0.65 -10.74 13.73
N GLU A 78 -1.87 -10.89 14.24
CA GLU A 78 -2.20 -11.81 15.34
C GLU A 78 -3.16 -12.91 14.88
N GLY A 79 -2.79 -13.59 13.80
CA GLY A 79 -3.61 -14.61 13.14
C GLY A 79 -4.26 -14.10 11.85
N LEU A 80 -5.02 -14.96 11.20
CA LEU A 80 -5.54 -14.71 9.85
C LEU A 80 -6.59 -13.59 9.80
N ARG A 81 -7.29 -13.31 10.91
CA ARG A 81 -8.42 -12.38 10.96
C ARG A 81 -8.25 -11.28 12.01
N ARG A 82 -7.01 -11.02 12.41
CA ARG A 82 -6.68 -9.98 13.37
C ARG A 82 -5.35 -9.34 13.03
N GLY A 83 -5.31 -8.00 13.01
CA GLY A 83 -4.10 -7.23 12.79
C GLY A 83 -4.16 -5.86 13.46
N ILE A 84 -3.19 -5.61 14.31
CA ILE A 84 -3.08 -4.36 15.06
C ILE A 84 -2.25 -3.38 14.23
N LEU A 85 -2.81 -2.22 13.90
CA LEU A 85 -2.10 -1.20 13.14
C LEU A 85 -0.93 -0.65 13.97
N ILE A 86 0.28 -0.71 13.42
CA ILE A 86 1.50 -0.17 14.06
C ILE A 86 1.63 1.32 13.74
N SER A 87 1.49 1.68 12.47
CA SER A 87 1.62 3.08 12.03
C SER A 87 0.95 3.28 10.68
N TRP A 88 0.52 4.50 10.42
CA TRP A 88 0.08 4.92 9.10
C TRP A 88 1.28 5.30 8.22
N THR A 89 1.13 5.07 6.92
CA THR A 89 2.08 5.47 5.85
C THR A 89 1.30 6.06 4.67
N LYS A 90 1.96 6.42 3.58
CA LYS A 90 1.34 6.79 2.30
C LYS A 90 0.32 7.96 2.40
N GLY A 91 0.58 8.92 3.31
CA GLY A 91 -0.27 10.09 3.51
C GLY A 91 -1.50 9.88 4.38
N PHE A 92 -1.71 8.67 4.93
CA PHE A 92 -2.73 8.43 5.94
C PHE A 92 -2.25 8.86 7.34
N ASN A 93 -3.19 9.36 8.12
CA ASN A 93 -3.00 9.67 9.55
C ASN A 93 -4.35 9.70 10.27
N CYS A 94 -5.12 8.62 10.14
CA CYS A 94 -6.44 8.53 10.74
C CYS A 94 -6.34 8.36 12.27
N GLU A 95 -7.09 9.17 13.01
CA GLU A 95 -7.11 9.12 14.47
C GLU A 95 -7.79 7.86 15.02
N GLY A 96 -7.29 7.35 16.16
CA GLY A 96 -7.92 6.29 16.94
C GLY A 96 -7.82 4.89 16.34
N VAL A 97 -6.92 4.64 15.38
CA VAL A 97 -6.73 3.32 14.75
C VAL A 97 -5.38 2.69 15.09
N VAL A 98 -4.33 3.51 15.31
CA VAL A 98 -3.03 2.99 15.70
C VAL A 98 -3.13 2.29 17.05
N GLY A 99 -2.62 1.06 17.12
CA GLY A 99 -2.73 0.19 18.29
C GLY A 99 -4.02 -0.64 18.35
N GLU A 100 -4.92 -0.49 17.37
CA GLU A 100 -6.22 -1.17 17.33
C GLU A 100 -6.30 -2.18 16.16
N ASP A 101 -7.26 -3.10 16.26
CA ASP A 101 -7.52 -4.13 15.25
C ASP A 101 -8.29 -3.56 14.04
N VAL A 102 -7.64 -3.46 12.90
CA VAL A 102 -8.24 -2.93 11.65
C VAL A 102 -9.36 -3.80 11.10
N VAL A 103 -9.33 -5.10 11.38
CA VAL A 103 -10.42 -6.02 10.97
C VAL A 103 -11.69 -5.73 11.76
N GLU A 104 -11.54 -5.43 13.04
CA GLU A 104 -12.68 -5.08 13.90
C GLU A 104 -13.31 -3.75 13.48
N PHE A 105 -12.52 -2.74 13.11
CA PHE A 105 -13.06 -1.49 12.55
C PHE A 105 -13.89 -1.75 11.29
N LEU A 106 -13.34 -2.48 10.33
CA LEU A 106 -14.06 -2.80 9.09
C LEU A 106 -15.32 -3.63 9.36
N ARG A 107 -15.23 -4.62 10.26
CA ARG A 107 -16.36 -5.47 10.63
C ARG A 107 -17.51 -4.63 11.20
N ARG A 108 -17.23 -3.76 12.18
CA ARG A 108 -18.24 -2.88 12.80
C ARG A 108 -18.92 -1.98 11.78
N SER A 109 -18.16 -1.40 10.86
CA SER A 109 -18.71 -0.54 9.82
C SER A 109 -19.54 -1.33 8.80
N CYS A 110 -19.13 -2.53 8.43
CA CYS A 110 -19.93 -3.41 7.58
C CYS A 110 -21.22 -3.86 8.26
N ASP A 111 -21.17 -4.22 9.54
CA ASP A 111 -22.33 -4.73 10.28
C ASP A 111 -23.44 -3.66 10.41
N LYS A 112 -23.07 -2.37 10.56
CA LYS A 112 -24.04 -1.26 10.58
C LYS A 112 -24.91 -1.19 9.30
N LEU A 113 -24.32 -1.49 8.15
CA LEU A 113 -24.96 -1.29 6.84
C LEU A 113 -25.49 -2.61 6.24
N MET A 114 -24.80 -3.70 6.46
CA MET A 114 -25.00 -4.96 5.75
C MET A 114 -25.43 -6.13 6.66
N ALA A 115 -25.77 -5.87 7.92
CA ALA A 115 -26.37 -6.84 8.85
C ALA A 115 -25.65 -8.21 8.87
N ASN A 116 -24.34 -8.23 9.13
CA ASN A 116 -23.48 -9.44 9.19
C ASN A 116 -23.44 -10.27 7.89
N ARG A 117 -23.71 -9.65 6.75
CA ARG A 117 -23.60 -10.33 5.43
C ARG A 117 -22.16 -10.45 4.92
N ILE A 118 -21.27 -9.59 5.41
CA ILE A 118 -19.85 -9.62 5.06
C ILE A 118 -19.08 -10.35 6.17
N ASN A 119 -18.45 -11.46 5.81
CA ASN A 119 -17.61 -12.22 6.72
C ASN A 119 -16.13 -12.01 6.35
N ILE A 120 -15.40 -11.22 7.11
CA ILE A 120 -13.98 -10.99 6.89
C ILE A 120 -13.23 -12.26 7.30
N VAL A 121 -12.71 -12.98 6.32
CA VAL A 121 -12.07 -14.30 6.51
C VAL A 121 -10.55 -14.24 6.58
N ALA A 122 -9.94 -13.19 6.04
CA ALA A 122 -8.50 -13.02 6.06
C ALA A 122 -8.12 -11.53 5.99
N LEU A 123 -7.04 -11.20 6.71
CA LEU A 123 -6.28 -9.97 6.58
C LEU A 123 -4.89 -10.34 6.05
N LEU A 124 -4.44 -9.69 4.98
CA LEU A 124 -3.14 -9.92 4.36
C LEU A 124 -2.50 -8.59 3.97
N ASN A 125 -1.16 -8.55 4.01
CA ASN A 125 -0.41 -7.51 3.32
C ASN A 125 -0.45 -7.75 1.79
N ASP A 126 -0.36 -6.68 0.98
CA ASP A 126 -0.41 -6.76 -0.49
C ASP A 126 0.74 -7.58 -1.09
N THR A 127 1.95 -7.52 -0.51
CA THR A 127 3.08 -8.35 -0.93
C THR A 127 2.81 -9.83 -0.73
N THR A 128 2.21 -10.18 0.41
CA THR A 128 1.81 -11.56 0.73
C THR A 128 0.73 -12.04 -0.25
N GLY A 129 -0.27 -11.20 -0.52
CA GLY A 129 -1.30 -11.49 -1.52
C GLY A 129 -0.72 -11.70 -2.91
N THR A 130 0.25 -10.88 -3.31
CA THR A 130 0.97 -10.98 -4.58
C THR A 130 1.75 -12.29 -4.67
N LEU A 131 2.53 -12.63 -3.64
CA LEU A 131 3.26 -13.89 -3.57
C LEU A 131 2.33 -15.11 -3.68
N MET A 132 1.25 -15.13 -2.91
CA MET A 132 0.29 -16.23 -2.92
C MET A 132 -0.41 -16.38 -4.27
N SER A 133 -0.78 -15.26 -4.90
CA SER A 133 -1.40 -15.25 -6.23
C SER A 133 -0.45 -15.79 -7.32
N CYS A 134 0.84 -15.46 -7.25
CA CYS A 134 1.84 -16.01 -8.15
C CYS A 134 2.10 -17.50 -7.85
N ALA A 135 2.23 -17.87 -6.58
CA ALA A 135 2.48 -19.24 -6.14
C ALA A 135 1.35 -20.21 -6.55
N TRP A 136 0.12 -19.71 -6.68
CA TRP A 136 -0.99 -20.48 -7.24
C TRP A 136 -0.73 -20.95 -8.67
N LYS A 137 -0.05 -20.13 -9.48
CA LYS A 137 0.31 -20.46 -10.87
C LYS A 137 1.67 -21.14 -10.98
N ASN A 138 2.61 -20.73 -10.13
CA ASN A 138 3.99 -21.22 -10.12
C ASN A 138 4.45 -21.45 -8.68
N HIS A 139 4.43 -22.72 -8.23
CA HIS A 139 4.82 -23.11 -6.86
C HIS A 139 6.29 -22.78 -6.52
N ASN A 140 7.11 -22.42 -7.50
CA ASN A 140 8.49 -21.97 -7.29
C ASN A 140 8.58 -20.48 -6.95
N CYS A 141 7.48 -19.73 -6.99
CA CYS A 141 7.45 -18.34 -6.56
C CYS A 141 7.73 -18.27 -5.05
N LYS A 142 8.75 -17.51 -4.66
CA LYS A 142 9.21 -17.39 -3.27
C LYS A 142 9.30 -15.94 -2.79
N ILE A 143 9.09 -14.97 -3.68
CA ILE A 143 9.19 -13.53 -3.39
C ILE A 143 7.93 -12.85 -3.93
N GLY A 144 7.33 -11.99 -3.12
CA GLY A 144 6.31 -11.03 -3.53
C GLY A 144 6.89 -9.62 -3.43
N LEU A 145 6.70 -8.82 -4.47
CA LEU A 145 7.25 -7.46 -4.56
C LEU A 145 6.16 -6.49 -5.01
N ILE A 146 6.08 -5.37 -4.31
CA ILE A 146 5.26 -4.22 -4.68
C ILE A 146 6.17 -3.02 -4.97
N LEU A 147 6.00 -2.48 -6.17
CA LEU A 147 6.52 -1.17 -6.58
C LEU A 147 5.34 -0.36 -7.09
N GLY A 148 4.78 0.46 -6.22
CA GLY A 148 3.59 1.26 -6.47
C GLY A 148 3.72 2.66 -5.85
N THR A 149 2.65 3.16 -5.25
CA THR A 149 2.68 4.38 -4.43
C THR A 149 3.77 4.31 -3.37
N GLY A 150 3.86 3.15 -2.68
CA GLY A 150 4.97 2.76 -1.81
C GLY A 150 5.72 1.56 -2.38
N THR A 151 6.62 0.99 -1.58
CA THR A 151 7.34 -0.24 -1.90
C THR A 151 7.44 -1.16 -0.71
N ASN A 152 7.22 -2.45 -0.96
CA ASN A 152 7.43 -3.49 0.04
C ASN A 152 7.73 -4.83 -0.63
N ALA A 153 8.32 -5.75 0.12
CA ALA A 153 8.57 -7.12 -0.31
C ALA A 153 8.22 -8.12 0.79
N CYS A 154 7.91 -9.34 0.38
CA CYS A 154 7.86 -10.49 1.26
C CYS A 154 8.54 -11.68 0.61
N TYR A 155 8.99 -12.62 1.43
CA TYR A 155 9.61 -13.85 0.91
C TYR A 155 9.33 -15.05 1.82
N VAL A 156 9.58 -16.24 1.28
CA VAL A 156 9.46 -17.51 2.02
C VAL A 156 10.80 -17.84 2.65
N GLU A 157 10.83 -17.92 3.98
CA GLU A 157 12.02 -18.28 4.75
C GLU A 157 11.82 -19.63 5.44
N LYS A 158 12.92 -20.35 5.71
CA LYS A 158 12.90 -21.51 6.58
C LYS A 158 12.82 -21.06 8.02
N VAL A 159 11.96 -21.72 8.81
CA VAL A 159 11.81 -21.39 10.24
C VAL A 159 13.13 -21.52 11.00
N GLU A 160 13.98 -22.49 10.63
CA GLU A 160 15.30 -22.70 11.24
C GLU A 160 16.29 -21.53 11.10
N ASN A 161 16.05 -20.61 10.14
CA ASN A 161 16.90 -19.44 9.92
C ASN A 161 16.43 -18.20 10.69
N ILE A 162 15.35 -18.29 11.46
CA ILE A 162 14.78 -17.16 12.20
C ILE A 162 15.11 -17.32 13.69
N GLU A 163 15.95 -16.41 14.20
CA GLU A 163 16.48 -16.49 15.58
C GLU A 163 15.37 -16.35 16.62
N ASP A 164 14.44 -15.39 16.46
CA ASP A 164 13.39 -15.06 17.44
C ASP A 164 12.00 -15.49 16.96
N PHE A 165 11.88 -16.68 16.34
CA PHE A 165 10.60 -17.16 15.87
C PHE A 165 9.73 -17.66 17.04
N ASP A 166 8.56 -17.05 17.22
CA ASP A 166 7.59 -17.38 18.28
C ASP A 166 6.35 -18.15 17.76
N GLY A 167 6.39 -18.62 16.51
CA GLY A 167 5.27 -19.26 15.82
C GLY A 167 5.29 -20.79 15.87
N ASP A 168 4.60 -21.43 14.89
CA ASP A 168 4.45 -22.87 14.78
C ASP A 168 5.68 -23.55 14.16
N TYR A 169 6.55 -24.11 14.96
CA TYR A 169 7.74 -24.88 14.53
C TYR A 169 7.42 -26.19 13.79
N SER A 170 6.17 -26.65 13.76
CA SER A 170 5.78 -27.82 12.96
C SER A 170 5.81 -27.53 11.47
N LYS A 171 5.85 -26.29 11.05
CA LYS A 171 5.94 -25.84 9.65
C LYS A 171 7.37 -25.54 9.27
N PRO A 172 7.89 -26.08 8.14
CA PRO A 172 9.29 -25.86 7.77
C PRO A 172 9.57 -24.46 7.22
N HIS A 173 8.54 -23.72 6.81
CA HIS A 173 8.67 -22.41 6.18
C HIS A 173 7.62 -21.44 6.71
N VAL A 174 7.97 -20.18 6.67
CA VAL A 174 7.10 -19.04 7.01
C VAL A 174 7.25 -17.92 5.99
N LEU A 175 6.23 -17.09 5.86
CA LEU A 175 6.26 -15.85 5.07
C LEU A 175 6.79 -14.72 5.94
N ILE A 176 7.85 -14.07 5.48
CA ILE A 176 8.41 -12.86 6.09
C ILE A 176 7.93 -11.64 5.30
N ASN A 177 7.16 -10.77 5.94
CA ASN A 177 6.88 -9.43 5.43
C ASN A 177 8.02 -8.52 5.88
N THR A 178 8.79 -7.97 4.94
CA THR A 178 10.03 -7.26 5.28
C THR A 178 9.81 -5.84 5.76
N GLU A 179 8.74 -5.18 5.31
CA GLU A 179 8.51 -3.74 5.49
C GLU A 179 9.77 -2.91 5.13
N TRP A 180 10.42 -3.28 4.05
CA TRP A 180 11.71 -2.73 3.63
C TRP A 180 11.66 -1.24 3.25
N GLY A 181 10.47 -0.64 3.14
CA GLY A 181 10.33 0.80 2.99
C GLY A 181 11.03 1.59 4.08
N ALA A 182 11.10 1.02 5.29
CA ALA A 182 11.78 1.57 6.46
C ALA A 182 13.30 1.30 6.49
N PHE A 183 13.85 0.54 5.54
CA PHE A 183 15.29 0.33 5.44
C PHE A 183 16.03 1.66 5.27
N GLY A 184 17.09 1.87 6.01
CA GLY A 184 17.83 3.13 6.02
C GLY A 184 17.35 4.17 7.04
N ASP A 185 16.28 3.92 7.80
CA ASP A 185 15.79 4.85 8.82
C ASP A 185 16.82 5.08 9.94
N HIS A 186 17.74 4.17 10.13
CA HIS A 186 18.84 4.26 11.10
C HIS A 186 20.20 4.62 10.50
N GLY A 187 20.23 5.05 9.21
CA GLY A 187 21.45 5.52 8.55
C GLY A 187 22.09 4.52 7.60
N GLU A 188 21.55 3.31 7.41
CA GLU A 188 22.12 2.27 6.55
C GLU A 188 22.25 2.71 5.09
N LEU A 189 21.46 3.69 4.65
CA LEU A 189 21.47 4.25 3.29
C LEU A 189 22.19 5.59 3.17
N ASP A 190 22.86 6.09 4.23
CA ASP A 190 23.47 7.42 4.21
C ASP A 190 24.55 7.57 3.12
N PHE A 191 25.25 6.47 2.78
CA PHE A 191 26.30 6.44 1.76
C PHE A 191 25.81 6.70 0.33
N ILE A 192 24.51 6.49 0.05
CA ILE A 192 23.89 6.74 -1.26
C ILE A 192 22.89 7.89 -1.22
N THR A 193 22.55 8.40 -0.05
CA THR A 193 21.56 9.47 0.12
C THR A 193 22.08 10.79 -0.43
N THR A 194 21.37 11.34 -1.40
CA THR A 194 21.67 12.63 -2.03
C THR A 194 21.06 13.81 -1.26
N PRO A 195 21.43 15.06 -1.57
CA PRO A 195 20.73 16.23 -1.05
C PRO A 195 19.23 16.26 -1.40
N PHE A 196 18.86 15.73 -2.57
CA PHE A 196 17.46 15.67 -3.03
C PHE A 196 16.63 14.71 -2.17
N ASP A 197 17.17 13.54 -1.82
CA ASP A 197 16.53 12.58 -0.93
C ASP A 197 16.31 13.18 0.46
N ARG A 198 17.30 13.92 0.98
CA ARG A 198 17.19 14.62 2.28
C ARG A 198 16.13 15.71 2.24
N GLU A 199 16.02 16.46 1.16
CA GLU A 199 14.99 17.50 1.00
C GLU A 199 13.59 16.89 0.97
N ILE A 200 13.38 15.80 0.23
CA ILE A 200 12.12 15.07 0.18
C ILE A 200 11.75 14.53 1.56
N ASP A 201 12.69 13.90 2.24
CA ASP A 201 12.48 13.36 3.58
C ASP A 201 12.07 14.45 4.56
N GLN A 202 12.81 15.53 4.64
CA GLN A 202 12.55 16.66 5.55
C GLN A 202 11.19 17.33 5.31
N LYS A 203 10.74 17.41 4.04
CA LYS A 203 9.46 18.02 3.64
C LYS A 203 8.30 17.04 3.59
N SER A 204 8.52 15.78 3.96
CA SER A 204 7.49 14.74 4.00
C SER A 204 6.62 14.84 5.26
N VAL A 205 5.53 14.07 5.30
CA VAL A 205 4.65 13.97 6.48
C VAL A 205 5.27 13.17 7.63
N ASN A 206 6.35 12.42 7.35
CA ASN A 206 7.03 11.54 8.30
C ASN A 206 8.55 11.61 8.16
N PRO A 207 9.18 12.76 8.47
CA PRO A 207 10.64 12.90 8.35
C PRO A 207 11.41 11.86 9.14
N GLY A 208 12.47 11.30 8.53
CA GLY A 208 13.33 10.27 9.12
C GLY A 208 12.74 8.86 9.11
N LYS A 209 11.57 8.66 8.48
CA LYS A 209 10.90 7.36 8.36
C LYS A 209 10.67 6.99 6.90
N GLN A 210 10.64 5.67 6.62
CA GLN A 210 10.39 5.16 5.26
C GLN A 210 11.41 5.68 4.23
N ARG A 211 12.67 5.77 4.62
CA ARG A 211 13.71 6.40 3.80
C ARG A 211 13.94 5.68 2.48
N HIS A 212 13.99 4.35 2.47
CA HIS A 212 14.10 3.56 1.24
C HIS A 212 12.88 3.76 0.32
N GLU A 213 11.69 3.74 0.87
CA GLU A 213 10.46 3.99 0.10
C GLU A 213 10.49 5.38 -0.56
N LYS A 214 10.97 6.40 0.14
CA LYS A 214 11.08 7.76 -0.40
C LYS A 214 12.07 7.90 -1.56
N MET A 215 13.07 7.01 -1.62
CA MET A 215 14.09 7.03 -2.68
C MET A 215 13.62 6.37 -3.99
N ILE A 216 12.66 5.42 -3.93
CA ILE A 216 12.37 4.56 -5.09
C ILE A 216 10.88 4.42 -5.44
N SER A 217 9.96 4.86 -4.58
CA SER A 217 8.54 4.60 -4.82
C SER A 217 7.86 5.67 -5.68
N GLY A 218 6.74 5.28 -6.29
CA GLY A 218 6.00 6.12 -7.22
C GLY A 218 5.46 7.41 -6.59
N MET A 219 5.24 7.45 -5.28
CA MET A 219 4.80 8.66 -4.59
C MET A 219 5.84 9.78 -4.63
N TYR A 220 7.14 9.43 -4.68
CA TYR A 220 8.24 10.37 -4.52
C TYR A 220 9.08 10.60 -5.78
N LEU A 221 9.05 9.65 -6.75
CA LEU A 221 9.87 9.74 -7.97
C LEU A 221 9.63 11.02 -8.77
N GLY A 222 8.39 11.48 -8.89
CA GLY A 222 8.10 12.73 -9.59
C GLY A 222 8.78 13.93 -8.92
N GLU A 223 8.74 14.01 -7.60
CA GLU A 223 9.37 15.09 -6.84
C GLU A 223 10.91 15.02 -6.92
N LEU A 224 11.50 13.82 -6.90
CA LEU A 224 12.93 13.65 -7.14
C LEU A 224 13.35 14.19 -8.51
N VAL A 225 12.61 13.85 -9.56
CA VAL A 225 12.88 14.36 -10.91
C VAL A 225 12.69 15.88 -10.96
N ARG A 226 11.65 16.42 -10.32
CA ARG A 226 11.43 17.88 -10.25
C ARG A 226 12.63 18.61 -9.64
N LEU A 227 13.17 18.14 -8.52
CA LEU A 227 14.33 18.71 -7.87
C LEU A 227 15.59 18.65 -8.76
N LEU A 228 15.80 17.55 -9.47
CA LEU A 228 16.87 17.39 -10.44
C LEU A 228 16.71 18.39 -11.62
N LEU A 229 15.48 18.54 -12.15
CA LEU A 229 15.21 19.52 -13.22
C LEU A 229 15.49 20.95 -12.77
N ILE A 230 15.15 21.33 -11.54
CA ILE A 230 15.51 22.63 -10.97
C ILE A 230 17.03 22.79 -10.95
N LYS A 231 17.74 21.81 -10.40
CA LYS A 231 19.21 21.84 -10.31
C LYS A 231 19.86 22.01 -11.69
N PHE A 232 19.46 21.23 -12.69
CA PHE A 232 20.00 21.34 -14.05
C PHE A 232 19.64 22.66 -14.73
N THR A 233 18.50 23.25 -14.36
CA THR A 233 18.12 24.58 -14.84
C THR A 233 18.99 25.67 -14.21
N GLU A 234 19.22 25.63 -12.91
CA GLU A 234 20.12 26.57 -12.19
C GLU A 234 21.54 26.47 -12.73
N ASP A 235 22.01 25.27 -13.04
CA ASP A 235 23.33 25.05 -13.68
C ASP A 235 23.35 25.47 -15.17
N LYS A 236 22.25 25.99 -15.71
CA LYS A 236 22.07 26.41 -17.11
C LYS A 236 22.19 25.25 -18.13
N THR A 237 22.09 24.01 -17.70
CA THR A 237 22.09 22.83 -18.56
C THR A 237 20.76 22.65 -19.27
N LEU A 238 19.66 23.04 -18.61
CA LEU A 238 18.30 22.94 -19.16
C LEU A 238 17.63 24.33 -19.21
N PHE A 239 16.65 24.47 -20.09
CA PHE A 239 15.73 25.62 -20.22
C PHE A 239 16.42 26.99 -20.26
N GLY A 240 17.68 27.07 -20.72
CA GLY A 240 18.44 28.30 -20.77
C GLY A 240 18.66 28.97 -19.41
N GLY A 241 18.52 28.24 -18.30
CA GLY A 241 18.66 28.73 -16.94
C GLY A 241 17.40 29.41 -16.37
N SER A 242 16.25 29.28 -17.04
CA SER A 242 14.97 29.85 -16.58
C SER A 242 14.01 28.79 -16.06
N THR A 243 13.66 28.87 -14.77
CA THR A 243 12.65 28.00 -14.12
C THR A 243 11.28 28.64 -14.16
N SER A 244 10.24 27.83 -14.49
CA SER A 244 8.85 28.26 -14.36
C SER A 244 8.38 28.19 -12.91
N ASP A 245 7.36 28.99 -12.56
CA ASP A 245 6.75 28.93 -11.22
C ASP A 245 6.09 27.56 -10.95
N LEU A 246 5.58 26.91 -12.00
CA LEU A 246 5.06 25.56 -11.90
C LEU A 246 6.15 24.57 -11.45
N LEU A 247 7.34 24.61 -12.08
CA LEU A 247 8.45 23.73 -11.71
C LEU A 247 8.97 23.99 -10.28
N LYS A 248 8.86 25.23 -9.77
CA LYS A 248 9.22 25.58 -8.38
C LYS A 248 8.22 25.08 -7.35
N THR A 249 6.98 24.80 -7.76
CA THR A 249 5.92 24.36 -6.87
C THR A 249 6.16 22.89 -6.48
N LYS A 250 6.21 22.61 -5.17
CA LYS A 250 6.34 21.23 -4.66
C LYS A 250 5.23 20.33 -5.20
N ASP A 251 5.56 19.08 -5.49
CA ASP A 251 4.65 18.03 -5.97
C ASP A 251 3.95 18.35 -7.31
N SER A 252 4.42 19.35 -8.06
CA SER A 252 3.84 19.73 -9.37
C SER A 252 4.26 18.81 -10.52
N PHE A 253 5.31 18.03 -10.36
CA PHE A 253 5.81 17.09 -11.36
C PHE A 253 5.48 15.64 -10.92
N HIS A 254 4.43 15.09 -11.51
CA HIS A 254 3.94 13.76 -11.15
C HIS A 254 4.78 12.64 -11.76
N THR A 255 4.88 11.51 -11.07
CA THR A 255 5.57 10.30 -11.56
C THR A 255 5.01 9.79 -12.90
N GLU A 256 3.72 10.06 -13.17
CA GLU A 256 3.11 9.78 -14.47
C GLU A 256 3.86 10.46 -15.63
N TYR A 257 4.36 11.69 -15.42
CA TYR A 257 5.12 12.40 -16.45
C TYR A 257 6.46 11.71 -16.75
N VAL A 258 7.12 11.16 -15.72
CA VAL A 258 8.33 10.35 -15.90
C VAL A 258 8.03 9.13 -16.77
N SER A 259 6.95 8.41 -16.46
CA SER A 259 6.52 7.24 -17.25
C SER A 259 6.17 7.60 -18.69
N ASN A 260 5.51 8.73 -18.90
CA ASN A 260 5.15 9.20 -20.25
C ASN A 260 6.39 9.58 -21.06
N ILE A 261 7.37 10.24 -20.43
CA ILE A 261 8.64 10.60 -21.08
C ILE A 261 9.44 9.35 -21.46
N GLU A 262 9.57 8.38 -20.55
CA GLU A 262 10.27 7.10 -20.80
C GLU A 262 9.61 6.27 -21.90
N ASN A 263 8.29 6.35 -22.04
CA ASN A 263 7.55 5.66 -23.10
C ASN A 263 7.53 6.38 -24.45
N ASP A 264 7.96 7.66 -24.49
CA ASP A 264 8.02 8.43 -25.74
C ASP A 264 9.19 7.95 -26.60
N LYS A 265 8.86 7.32 -27.71
CA LYS A 265 9.84 6.75 -28.67
C LYS A 265 10.26 7.73 -29.77
N ARG A 266 9.94 9.02 -29.63
CA ARG A 266 10.33 10.05 -30.61
C ARG A 266 11.77 10.49 -30.44
#